data_bd2756a7551c1684ecac5531d09aa49b
#
_entry.id   bd2756a7551c1684ecac5531d09aa49b
#
_cell.length_a   1.000
_cell.length_b   1.000
_cell.length_c   1.000
_cell.angle_alpha   90.00
_cell.angle_beta   90.00
_cell.angle_gamma   90.00
#
_symmetry.space_group_name_H-M   'P 1'
#
loop_
_entity.id
_entity.type
_entity.pdbx_description
1 polymer ?
#
loop_
_entity_poly.entity_id
_entity_poly.type
_entity_poly.pdbx_seq_one_letter_code
_entity_poly.pdbx_strand_id
1 'polypeptide(L)'
;MKFAVILAIFFAFAFAEPNPQNPQIPSVSQNLDANGKLILQQPQGATGNAIAPNQISDLPATLSPTLPAVNLSINTPKEPGDLVNTLNIVIIITLLVLAPSLVLVMTSFTRIIIVLGFLRTAMGTQQSPPTQILVSLALILTFFIMEPVAKNGYEVGIKPYIAKEIPYDEAFVRTIAPFKEFMLKNTREKDLALFFRIRKLENPQTIDDVPLTVLIPAFMISELKTAFQIGFLLYLPFLVIDMVVSSLLMALGMMMLPPIMISLPFKILIFILVDGFNLLIGNLVGSFKT
;
A
#
# COMPACT_ATOMS: atom_id res chain seq x y z
N MET A 1 -5.93 11.19 18.85
CA MET A 1 -5.52 9.88 19.40
C MET A 1 -6.18 8.69 18.71
N LYS A 2 -7.49 8.69 18.40
CA LYS A 2 -8.16 7.56 17.69
C LYS A 2 -7.73 7.38 16.24
N PHE A 3 -7.31 8.43 15.54
CA PHE A 3 -6.80 8.39 14.18
C PHE A 3 -5.42 7.73 14.09
N ALA A 4 -4.57 7.93 15.09
CA ALA A 4 -3.24 7.29 15.18
C ALA A 4 -3.34 5.77 15.38
N VAL A 5 -4.39 5.28 16.05
CA VAL A 5 -4.63 3.84 16.26
C VAL A 5 -5.06 3.15 14.97
N ILE A 6 -5.95 3.78 14.18
CA ILE A 6 -6.36 3.27 12.86
C ILE A 6 -5.15 3.26 11.92
N LEU A 7 -4.31 4.28 11.99
CA LEU A 7 -3.06 4.38 11.24
C LEU A 7 -2.05 3.30 11.63
N ALA A 8 -1.89 3.03 12.94
CA ALA A 8 -1.00 2.00 13.45
C ALA A 8 -1.45 0.59 13.04
N ILE A 9 -2.76 0.32 13.03
CA ILE A 9 -3.32 -0.95 12.56
C ILE A 9 -3.10 -1.09 11.04
N PHE A 10 -3.24 -0.02 10.28
CA PHE A 10 -3.00 0.01 8.84
C PHE A 10 -1.53 -0.23 8.51
N PHE A 11 -0.61 0.36 9.31
CA PHE A 11 0.83 0.20 9.18
C PHE A 11 1.28 -1.22 9.53
N ALA A 12 0.72 -1.81 10.58
CA ALA A 12 1.01 -3.19 11.00
C ALA A 12 0.58 -4.22 9.93
N PHE A 13 -0.52 -3.96 9.22
CA PHE A 13 -1.02 -4.85 8.16
C PHE A 13 -0.27 -4.68 6.83
N ALA A 14 0.18 -3.46 6.49
CA ALA A 14 0.93 -3.18 5.27
C ALA A 14 2.40 -3.67 5.33
N PHE A 15 2.95 -3.86 6.53
CA PHE A 15 4.33 -4.27 6.77
C PHE A 15 4.47 -5.67 7.41
N ALA A 16 3.41 -6.44 7.49
CA ALA A 16 3.49 -7.86 7.81
C ALA A 16 4.10 -8.61 6.62
N GLU A 17 5.42 -8.47 6.44
CA GLU A 17 6.14 -9.38 5.54
C GLU A 17 6.04 -10.80 6.10
N PRO A 18 5.79 -11.82 5.25
CA PRO A 18 6.04 -13.19 5.64
C PRO A 18 7.55 -13.30 5.93
N ASN A 19 7.89 -13.47 7.20
CA ASN A 19 9.26 -13.64 7.68
C ASN A 19 9.94 -14.79 6.89
N PRO A 20 10.96 -14.53 6.04
CA PRO A 20 11.64 -15.58 5.29
C PRO A 20 12.58 -16.42 6.16
N GLN A 21 12.64 -16.16 7.46
CA GLN A 21 13.42 -16.92 8.44
C GLN A 21 12.51 -17.74 9.35
N ASN A 22 11.63 -18.56 8.77
CA ASN A 22 11.09 -19.67 9.53
C ASN A 22 12.15 -20.78 9.49
N PRO A 23 12.79 -21.13 10.63
CA PRO A 23 13.73 -22.24 10.65
C PRO A 23 12.96 -23.51 10.29
N GLN A 24 13.43 -24.14 9.24
CA GLN A 24 13.24 -25.52 8.83
C GLN A 24 12.20 -26.28 9.64
N ILE A 25 11.02 -26.48 9.07
CA ILE A 25 10.17 -27.60 9.46
C ILE A 25 11.05 -28.84 9.29
N PRO A 26 11.38 -29.59 10.37
CA PRO A 26 12.15 -30.82 10.23
C PRO A 26 11.36 -31.73 9.30
N SER A 27 12.00 -32.17 8.24
CA SER A 27 11.46 -33.15 7.31
C SER A 27 11.03 -34.35 8.14
N VAL A 28 9.72 -34.55 8.27
CA VAL A 28 9.15 -35.76 8.85
C VAL A 28 9.53 -36.88 7.88
N SER A 29 10.61 -37.59 8.19
CA SER A 29 10.90 -38.85 7.56
C SER A 29 9.77 -39.79 7.94
N GLN A 30 8.92 -40.12 6.99
CA GLN A 30 7.85 -41.10 7.15
C GLN A 30 8.47 -42.49 7.32
N ASN A 31 8.70 -42.91 8.57
CA ASN A 31 8.99 -44.30 8.87
C ASN A 31 7.66 -45.04 8.98
N LEU A 32 7.29 -45.72 7.92
CA LEU A 32 6.19 -46.68 7.88
C LEU A 32 6.74 -48.04 8.28
N ASP A 33 6.03 -48.73 9.20
CA ASP A 33 6.30 -50.13 9.48
C ASP A 33 5.90 -51.05 8.31
N ALA A 34 6.28 -52.32 8.36
CA ALA A 34 5.98 -53.28 7.32
C ALA A 34 4.46 -53.48 7.02
N ASN A 35 3.57 -52.85 7.79
CA ASN A 35 2.13 -52.89 7.68
C ASN A 35 1.51 -51.51 7.31
N GLY A 36 2.31 -50.50 6.97
CA GLY A 36 1.83 -49.20 6.52
C GLY A 36 1.29 -48.30 7.63
N LYS A 37 1.63 -48.51 8.90
CA LYS A 37 1.16 -47.70 10.02
C LYS A 37 2.25 -46.72 10.48
N LEU A 38 1.90 -45.45 10.64
CA LEU A 38 2.79 -44.38 11.10
C LEU A 38 3.25 -44.65 12.54
N ILE A 39 4.58 -44.75 12.76
CA ILE A 39 5.18 -44.80 14.09
C ILE A 39 5.56 -43.37 14.48
N LEU A 40 4.86 -42.83 15.47
CA LEU A 40 5.25 -41.58 16.13
C LEU A 40 6.38 -41.89 17.14
N GLN A 41 7.61 -41.63 16.80
CA GLN A 41 8.72 -41.64 17.74
C GLN A 41 8.65 -40.41 18.64
N GLN A 42 8.41 -40.64 19.94
CA GLN A 42 8.66 -39.67 21.00
C GLN A 42 10.16 -39.39 21.12
N PRO A 43 10.62 -38.16 21.30
CA PRO A 43 12.02 -37.90 21.59
C PRO A 43 12.38 -38.41 22.96
N GLN A 44 13.27 -39.40 23.01
CA GLN A 44 13.94 -39.85 24.24
C GLN A 44 14.99 -38.79 24.62
N GLY A 45 14.84 -38.23 25.82
CA GLY A 45 15.94 -37.51 26.46
C GLY A 45 15.54 -36.18 27.10
N ALA A 46 14.75 -36.24 28.18
CA ALA A 46 14.82 -35.28 29.28
C ALA A 46 14.20 -35.92 30.52
N THR A 47 15.05 -36.37 31.43
CA THR A 47 14.70 -36.75 32.80
C THR A 47 14.21 -35.52 33.56
N GLY A 48 12.92 -35.46 33.89
CA GLY A 48 12.33 -34.39 34.70
C GLY A 48 10.86 -34.67 34.94
N ASN A 49 10.55 -35.24 36.12
CA ASN A 49 9.28 -35.34 36.83
C ASN A 49 7.98 -35.23 35.99
N ALA A 50 7.40 -36.38 35.69
CA ALA A 50 6.04 -36.49 35.22
C ALA A 50 5.07 -35.97 36.30
N ILE A 51 4.46 -34.81 36.06
CA ILE A 51 3.31 -34.29 36.82
C ILE A 51 2.10 -35.14 36.42
N ALA A 52 1.43 -35.73 37.39
CA ALA A 52 0.24 -36.55 37.20
C ALA A 52 -0.92 -35.74 36.59
N PRO A 53 -1.81 -36.33 35.76
CA PRO A 53 -2.83 -35.63 34.97
C PRO A 53 -3.90 -34.89 35.78
N ASN A 54 -3.92 -34.95 37.09
CA ASN A 54 -4.99 -34.40 37.96
C ASN A 54 -4.65 -33.11 38.69
N GLN A 55 -3.55 -32.38 38.32
CA GLN A 55 -3.19 -31.12 39.00
C GLN A 55 -3.29 -29.88 38.11
N ILE A 56 -4.01 -29.93 36.98
CA ILE A 56 -4.20 -28.77 36.09
C ILE A 56 -5.46 -27.95 36.44
N SER A 57 -6.27 -28.41 37.42
CA SER A 57 -7.53 -27.72 37.78
C SER A 57 -7.41 -26.53 38.74
N ASP A 58 -6.21 -26.26 39.33
CA ASP A 58 -6.06 -25.24 40.36
C ASP A 58 -5.16 -24.06 39.99
N LEU A 59 -5.02 -23.73 38.70
CA LEU A 59 -4.44 -22.45 38.30
C LEU A 59 -5.50 -21.36 38.32
N PRO A 60 -5.29 -20.26 39.07
CA PRO A 60 -6.26 -19.16 39.10
C PRO A 60 -6.39 -18.56 37.69
N ALA A 61 -7.64 -18.49 37.20
CA ALA A 61 -8.04 -17.92 35.92
C ALA A 61 -7.89 -16.37 35.94
N THR A 62 -6.67 -15.87 36.06
CA THR A 62 -6.35 -14.47 35.96
C THR A 62 -5.37 -14.23 34.85
N LEU A 63 -5.83 -13.47 33.84
CA LEU A 63 -5.13 -12.95 32.65
C LEU A 63 -5.30 -13.74 31.35
N SER A 64 -6.56 -14.03 31.00
CA SER A 64 -6.85 -14.16 29.56
C SER A 64 -7.18 -12.77 29.02
N PRO A 65 -6.36 -12.18 28.14
CA PRO A 65 -6.81 -11.01 27.40
C PRO A 65 -8.00 -11.47 26.56
N THR A 66 -9.19 -10.95 26.85
CA THR A 66 -10.41 -11.16 26.06
C THR A 66 -10.24 -10.47 24.70
N LEU A 67 -9.44 -11.06 23.83
CA LEU A 67 -9.52 -10.77 22.41
C LEU A 67 -10.80 -11.44 21.91
N PRO A 68 -11.68 -10.74 21.21
CA PRO A 68 -12.83 -11.37 20.59
C PRO A 68 -12.31 -12.43 19.61
N ALA A 69 -12.46 -13.70 20.00
CA ALA A 69 -12.15 -14.82 19.12
C ALA A 69 -13.19 -14.83 18.01
N VAL A 70 -12.82 -14.42 16.83
CA VAL A 70 -13.64 -14.59 15.63
C VAL A 70 -13.55 -16.07 15.25
N ASN A 71 -14.49 -16.88 15.73
CA ASN A 71 -14.61 -18.27 15.34
C ASN A 71 -15.23 -18.33 13.92
N LEU A 72 -14.36 -18.35 12.92
CA LEU A 72 -14.74 -18.66 11.53
C LEU A 72 -14.88 -20.19 11.40
N SER A 73 -16.02 -20.74 11.80
CA SER A 73 -16.35 -22.13 11.50
C SER A 73 -16.91 -22.21 10.08
N ILE A 74 -16.07 -22.56 9.11
CA ILE A 74 -16.51 -22.86 7.74
C ILE A 74 -17.09 -24.28 7.77
N ASN A 75 -18.37 -24.39 8.06
CA ASN A 75 -19.09 -25.65 7.90
C ASN A 75 -19.37 -25.88 6.41
N THR A 76 -19.17 -27.10 5.92
CA THR A 76 -19.58 -27.48 4.57
C THR A 76 -21.07 -27.19 4.40
N PRO A 77 -21.46 -26.36 3.43
CA PRO A 77 -22.85 -25.95 3.25
C PRO A 77 -23.73 -27.18 2.96
N LYS A 78 -24.73 -27.43 3.80
CA LYS A 78 -25.68 -28.53 3.64
C LYS A 78 -27.00 -28.09 3.02
N GLU A 79 -27.25 -26.77 3.00
CA GLU A 79 -28.47 -26.17 2.44
C GLU A 79 -28.14 -24.98 1.53
N PRO A 80 -29.02 -24.61 0.57
CA PRO A 80 -28.81 -23.45 -0.30
C PRO A 80 -28.61 -22.13 0.45
N GLY A 81 -29.20 -21.97 1.64
CA GLY A 81 -29.03 -20.80 2.52
C GLY A 81 -27.61 -20.66 3.07
N ASP A 82 -26.96 -21.78 3.38
CA ASP A 82 -25.59 -21.80 3.89
C ASP A 82 -24.58 -21.35 2.83
N LEU A 83 -24.85 -21.65 1.54
CA LEU A 83 -24.05 -21.19 0.42
C LEU A 83 -24.08 -19.64 0.31
N VAL A 84 -25.26 -19.04 0.43
CA VAL A 84 -25.41 -17.57 0.38
C VAL A 84 -24.65 -16.90 1.51
N ASN A 85 -24.74 -17.43 2.73
CA ASN A 85 -23.99 -16.90 3.89
C ASN A 85 -22.48 -17.05 3.70
N THR A 86 -22.01 -18.19 3.20
CA THR A 86 -20.59 -18.43 2.92
C THR A 86 -20.09 -17.49 1.83
N LEU A 87 -20.83 -17.28 0.75
CA LEU A 87 -20.51 -16.34 -0.31
C LEU A 87 -20.43 -14.90 0.22
N ASN A 88 -21.39 -14.48 1.06
CA ASN A 88 -21.37 -13.15 1.67
C ASN A 88 -20.13 -12.94 2.53
N ILE A 89 -19.74 -13.93 3.34
CA ILE A 89 -18.52 -13.85 4.15
C ILE A 89 -17.28 -13.72 3.25
N VAL A 90 -17.19 -14.52 2.20
CA VAL A 90 -16.06 -14.45 1.24
C VAL A 90 -16.00 -13.08 0.56
N ILE A 91 -17.15 -12.54 0.13
CA ILE A 91 -17.22 -11.19 -0.48
C ILE A 91 -16.78 -10.13 0.52
N ILE A 92 -17.26 -10.18 1.76
CA ILE A 92 -16.89 -9.22 2.81
C ILE A 92 -15.38 -9.27 3.10
N ILE A 93 -14.81 -10.47 3.26
CA ILE A 93 -13.37 -10.65 3.47
C ILE A 93 -12.58 -10.12 2.26
N THR A 94 -13.02 -10.44 1.04
CA THR A 94 -12.37 -9.95 -0.18
C THR A 94 -12.40 -8.42 -0.24
N LEU A 95 -13.53 -7.80 0.04
CA LEU A 95 -13.67 -6.35 0.10
C LEU A 95 -12.76 -5.75 1.19
N LEU A 96 -12.69 -6.37 2.36
CA LEU A 96 -11.84 -5.91 3.47
C LEU A 96 -10.36 -5.95 3.10
N VAL A 97 -9.90 -6.98 2.39
CA VAL A 97 -8.53 -7.11 1.90
C VAL A 97 -8.21 -6.11 0.79
N LEU A 98 -9.18 -5.82 -0.09
CA LEU A 98 -9.00 -4.86 -1.20
C LEU A 98 -9.16 -3.39 -0.78
N ALA A 99 -9.89 -3.11 0.32
CA ALA A 99 -10.18 -1.75 0.75
C ALA A 99 -8.93 -0.87 0.92
N PRO A 100 -7.83 -1.33 1.58
CA PRO A 100 -6.61 -0.55 1.70
C PRO A 100 -6.01 -0.14 0.36
N SER A 101 -5.98 -1.04 -0.61
CA SER A 101 -5.41 -0.75 -1.93
C SER A 101 -6.27 0.26 -2.71
N LEU A 102 -7.60 0.17 -2.60
CA LEU A 102 -8.51 1.15 -3.20
C LEU A 102 -8.32 2.55 -2.61
N VAL A 103 -8.17 2.64 -1.28
CA VAL A 103 -7.91 3.92 -0.61
C VAL A 103 -6.60 4.54 -1.10
N LEU A 104 -5.52 3.76 -1.21
CA LEU A 104 -4.23 4.26 -1.73
C LEU A 104 -4.34 4.75 -3.17
N VAL A 105 -5.09 4.04 -4.01
CA VAL A 105 -5.34 4.42 -5.41
C VAL A 105 -6.10 5.75 -5.54
N MET A 106 -7.00 6.06 -4.58
CA MET A 106 -7.79 7.30 -4.57
C MET A 106 -7.07 8.50 -3.94
N THR A 107 -5.80 8.33 -3.55
CA THR A 107 -5.01 9.36 -2.88
C THR A 107 -3.82 9.82 -3.74
N SER A 108 -3.02 10.74 -3.22
CA SER A 108 -1.77 11.20 -3.84
C SER A 108 -0.65 10.15 -3.89
N PHE A 109 -0.83 8.99 -3.24
CA PHE A 109 0.20 7.95 -3.08
C PHE A 109 0.81 7.49 -4.41
N THR A 110 -0.03 7.25 -5.41
CA THR A 110 0.42 6.70 -6.71
C THR A 110 1.41 7.62 -7.41
N ARG A 111 1.15 8.93 -7.47
CA ARG A 111 2.08 9.90 -8.07
C ARG A 111 3.38 9.95 -7.30
N ILE A 112 3.32 10.01 -5.98
CA ILE A 112 4.49 10.16 -5.11
C ILE A 112 5.42 8.96 -5.24
N ILE A 113 4.90 7.74 -5.11
CA ILE A 113 5.73 6.52 -5.15
C ILE A 113 6.42 6.34 -6.51
N ILE A 114 5.74 6.68 -7.61
CA ILE A 114 6.30 6.60 -8.95
C ILE A 114 7.42 7.63 -9.13
N VAL A 115 7.21 8.90 -8.72
CA VAL A 115 8.23 9.94 -8.84
C VAL A 115 9.46 9.63 -7.99
N LEU A 116 9.28 9.13 -6.77
CA LEU A 116 10.39 8.67 -5.92
C LEU A 116 11.12 7.47 -6.54
N GLY A 117 10.41 6.57 -7.21
CA GLY A 117 10.99 5.48 -7.99
C GLY A 117 11.85 6.00 -9.14
N PHE A 118 11.37 7.01 -9.88
CA PHE A 118 12.16 7.67 -10.93
C PHE A 118 13.39 8.36 -10.39
N LEU A 119 13.31 9.04 -9.23
CA LEU A 119 14.47 9.64 -8.57
C LEU A 119 15.57 8.60 -8.33
N ARG A 120 15.22 7.47 -7.72
CA ARG A 120 16.17 6.37 -7.46
C ARG A 120 16.84 5.88 -8.75
N THR A 121 16.04 5.68 -9.79
CA THR A 121 16.55 5.22 -11.10
C THR A 121 17.43 6.28 -11.75
N ALA A 122 17.06 7.56 -11.71
CA ALA A 122 17.81 8.67 -12.29
C ALA A 122 19.18 8.85 -11.62
N MET A 123 19.26 8.68 -10.30
CA MET A 123 20.53 8.72 -9.57
C MET A 123 21.46 7.55 -9.90
N GLY A 124 20.97 6.48 -10.55
CA GLY A 124 21.78 5.30 -10.88
C GLY A 124 22.05 4.36 -9.69
N THR A 125 21.43 4.62 -8.54
CA THR A 125 21.53 3.78 -7.35
C THR A 125 20.56 2.61 -7.47
N GLN A 126 21.03 1.46 -7.96
CA GLN A 126 20.16 0.33 -8.35
C GLN A 126 19.19 -0.16 -7.24
N GLN A 127 19.60 -0.10 -5.98
CA GLN A 127 18.80 -0.59 -4.83
C GLN A 127 18.75 0.36 -3.62
N SER A 128 19.42 1.50 -3.67
CA SER A 128 19.45 2.48 -2.58
C SER A 128 18.74 3.77 -2.99
N PRO A 129 17.82 4.31 -2.17
CA PRO A 129 17.29 3.76 -0.93
C PRO A 129 16.40 2.52 -1.16
N PRO A 130 16.29 1.59 -0.18
CA PRO A 130 15.41 0.42 -0.24
C PRO A 130 13.95 0.79 -0.53
N THR A 131 13.22 -0.08 -1.21
CA THR A 131 11.82 0.17 -1.60
C THR A 131 10.93 0.48 -0.39
N GLN A 132 11.19 -0.17 0.76
CA GLN A 132 10.44 0.09 2.00
C GLN A 132 10.56 1.55 2.45
N ILE A 133 11.76 2.15 2.35
CA ILE A 133 11.98 3.56 2.72
C ILE A 133 11.20 4.48 1.76
N LEU A 134 11.21 4.19 0.46
CA LEU A 134 10.46 4.98 -0.52
C LEU A 134 8.95 4.88 -0.28
N VAL A 135 8.44 3.68 0.01
CA VAL A 135 7.02 3.46 0.35
C VAL A 135 6.65 4.21 1.63
N SER A 136 7.48 4.12 2.68
CA SER A 136 7.25 4.84 3.94
C SER A 136 7.21 6.35 3.73
N LEU A 137 8.17 6.89 2.97
CA LEU A 137 8.21 8.32 2.64
C LEU A 137 6.97 8.73 1.82
N ALA A 138 6.60 7.93 0.82
CA ALA A 138 5.40 8.17 0.02
C ALA A 138 4.13 8.18 0.87
N LEU A 139 4.01 7.27 1.84
CA LEU A 139 2.88 7.24 2.77
C LEU A 139 2.84 8.49 3.66
N ILE A 140 3.97 8.88 4.25
CA ILE A 140 4.05 10.09 5.09
C ILE A 140 3.63 11.33 4.30
N LEU A 141 4.15 11.50 3.09
CA LEU A 141 3.77 12.62 2.22
C LEU A 141 2.29 12.55 1.80
N THR A 142 1.78 11.34 1.56
CA THR A 142 0.36 11.14 1.24
C THR A 142 -0.53 11.60 2.39
N PHE A 143 -0.18 11.22 3.63
CA PHE A 143 -0.94 11.68 4.82
C PHE A 143 -0.90 13.19 4.96
N PHE A 144 0.26 13.80 4.74
CA PHE A 144 0.39 15.26 4.80
C PHE A 144 -0.51 15.97 3.77
N ILE A 145 -0.53 15.48 2.52
CA ILE A 145 -1.33 16.07 1.44
C ILE A 145 -2.83 15.80 1.65
N MET A 146 -3.19 14.61 2.12
CA MET A 146 -4.58 14.18 2.27
C MET A 146 -5.21 14.59 3.61
N GLU A 147 -4.44 15.15 4.54
CA GLU A 147 -4.97 15.61 5.85
C GLU A 147 -6.19 16.53 5.71
N PRO A 148 -6.15 17.63 4.91
CA PRO A 148 -7.31 18.51 4.77
C PRO A 148 -8.52 17.81 4.17
N VAL A 149 -8.32 16.90 3.19
CA VAL A 149 -9.39 16.15 2.53
C VAL A 149 -10.03 15.17 3.53
N ALA A 150 -9.22 14.44 4.29
CA ALA A 150 -9.69 13.48 5.29
C ALA A 150 -10.40 14.19 6.45
N LYS A 151 -9.88 15.33 6.90
CA LYS A 151 -10.49 16.14 7.95
C LYS A 151 -11.87 16.66 7.52
N ASN A 152 -11.96 17.16 6.30
CA ASN A 152 -13.25 17.62 5.75
C ASN A 152 -14.25 16.45 5.69
N GLY A 153 -13.88 15.29 5.14
CA GLY A 153 -14.75 14.11 5.13
C GLY A 153 -15.22 13.65 6.51
N TYR A 154 -14.33 13.75 7.51
CA TYR A 154 -14.70 13.46 8.89
C TYR A 154 -15.73 14.48 9.45
N GLU A 155 -15.51 15.76 9.23
CA GLU A 155 -16.38 16.82 9.77
C GLU A 155 -17.78 16.83 9.13
N VAL A 156 -17.87 16.65 7.81
CA VAL A 156 -19.16 16.73 7.09
C VAL A 156 -19.94 15.41 7.05
N GLY A 157 -19.27 14.27 7.21
CA GLY A 157 -19.90 12.96 7.12
C GLY A 157 -19.90 12.19 8.43
N ILE A 158 -18.72 11.83 8.94
CA ILE A 158 -18.60 10.92 10.09
C ILE A 158 -19.09 11.55 11.39
N LYS A 159 -18.75 12.81 11.64
CA LYS A 159 -19.10 13.53 12.86
C LYS A 159 -20.63 13.70 13.04
N PRO A 160 -21.39 14.16 12.01
CA PRO A 160 -22.86 14.23 12.10
C PRO A 160 -23.52 12.85 12.26
N TYR A 161 -22.95 11.80 11.64
CA TYR A 161 -23.44 10.43 11.81
C TYR A 161 -23.30 9.94 13.25
N ILE A 162 -22.15 10.18 13.89
CA ILE A 162 -21.92 9.86 15.31
C ILE A 162 -22.88 10.64 16.21
N ALA A 163 -23.19 11.90 15.86
CA ALA A 163 -24.17 12.73 16.54
C ALA A 163 -25.62 12.30 16.26
N LYS A 164 -25.85 11.29 15.39
CA LYS A 164 -27.19 10.81 14.97
C LYS A 164 -28.02 11.87 14.24
N GLU A 165 -27.39 12.84 13.61
CA GLU A 165 -28.05 13.92 12.87
C GLU A 165 -28.42 13.48 11.44
N ILE A 166 -27.66 12.54 10.87
CA ILE A 166 -27.85 12.03 9.51
C ILE A 166 -27.85 10.51 9.48
N PRO A 167 -28.57 9.87 8.52
CA PRO A 167 -28.55 8.43 8.30
C PRO A 167 -27.23 7.97 7.69
N TYR A 168 -26.98 6.63 7.72
CA TYR A 168 -25.76 6.02 7.21
C TYR A 168 -25.50 6.35 5.73
N ASP A 169 -26.52 6.26 4.89
CA ASP A 169 -26.37 6.46 3.43
C ASP A 169 -25.89 7.88 3.11
N GLU A 170 -26.45 8.87 3.80
CA GLU A 170 -26.06 10.26 3.64
C GLU A 170 -24.66 10.53 4.21
N ALA A 171 -24.33 9.94 5.36
CA ALA A 171 -23.01 10.02 5.95
C ALA A 171 -21.93 9.48 5.04
N PHE A 172 -22.20 8.35 4.36
CA PHE A 172 -21.28 7.74 3.40
C PHE A 172 -21.01 8.68 2.22
N VAL A 173 -22.05 9.22 1.60
CA VAL A 173 -21.94 10.15 0.46
C VAL A 173 -21.17 11.41 0.87
N ARG A 174 -21.49 12.01 2.01
CA ARG A 174 -20.82 13.21 2.53
C ARG A 174 -19.33 12.94 2.87
N THR A 175 -19.01 11.76 3.41
CA THR A 175 -17.62 11.40 3.74
C THR A 175 -16.77 11.24 2.48
N ILE A 176 -17.33 10.69 1.39
CA ILE A 176 -16.61 10.46 0.14
C ILE A 176 -16.51 11.72 -0.72
N ALA A 177 -17.42 12.68 -0.58
CA ALA A 177 -17.46 13.89 -1.41
C ALA A 177 -16.12 14.65 -1.48
N PRO A 178 -15.39 14.93 -0.39
CA PRO A 178 -14.08 15.59 -0.46
C PRO A 178 -13.03 14.80 -1.21
N PHE A 179 -13.04 13.45 -1.12
CA PHE A 179 -12.14 12.60 -1.90
C PHE A 179 -12.48 12.63 -3.38
N LYS A 180 -13.77 12.64 -3.72
CA LYS A 180 -14.25 12.78 -5.10
C LYS A 180 -13.82 14.13 -5.69
N GLU A 181 -13.95 15.21 -4.93
CA GLU A 181 -13.50 16.55 -5.32
C GLU A 181 -11.98 16.59 -5.55
N PHE A 182 -11.19 16.02 -4.64
CA PHE A 182 -9.74 15.90 -4.78
C PHE A 182 -9.35 15.15 -6.07
N MET A 183 -9.98 13.99 -6.31
CA MET A 183 -9.72 13.22 -7.54
C MET A 183 -10.09 14.02 -8.79
N LEU A 184 -11.22 14.71 -8.81
CA LEU A 184 -11.65 15.53 -9.96
C LEU A 184 -10.69 16.68 -10.24
N LYS A 185 -10.26 17.42 -9.21
CA LYS A 185 -9.28 18.52 -9.36
C LYS A 185 -7.95 18.06 -9.94
N ASN A 186 -7.56 16.81 -9.68
CA ASN A 186 -6.31 16.22 -10.15
C ASN A 186 -6.47 15.32 -11.40
N THR A 187 -7.69 15.15 -11.92
CA THR A 187 -7.96 14.40 -13.15
C THR A 187 -7.99 15.35 -14.34
N ARG A 188 -7.33 14.97 -15.44
CA ARG A 188 -7.37 15.72 -16.69
C ARG A 188 -8.70 15.49 -17.40
N GLU A 189 -9.31 16.54 -17.91
CA GLU A 189 -10.58 16.46 -18.64
C GLU A 189 -10.56 15.44 -19.79
N LYS A 190 -9.45 15.36 -20.51
CA LYS A 190 -9.27 14.39 -21.61
C LYS A 190 -9.34 12.94 -21.14
N ASP A 191 -8.79 12.65 -19.96
CA ASP A 191 -8.79 11.31 -19.40
C ASP A 191 -10.19 10.98 -18.83
N LEU A 192 -10.85 11.92 -18.22
CA LEU A 192 -12.25 11.77 -17.77
C LEU A 192 -13.19 11.52 -18.97
N ALA A 193 -13.12 12.35 -20.01
CA ALA A 193 -13.91 12.21 -21.22
C ALA A 193 -13.70 10.87 -21.94
N LEU A 194 -12.49 10.29 -21.88
CA LEU A 194 -12.21 8.97 -22.41
C LEU A 194 -13.10 7.91 -21.77
N PHE A 195 -13.20 7.88 -20.43
CA PHE A 195 -13.99 6.88 -19.71
C PHE A 195 -15.49 7.10 -19.83
N PHE A 196 -15.96 8.35 -19.92
CA PHE A 196 -17.35 8.65 -20.25
C PHE A 196 -17.73 8.07 -21.61
N ARG A 197 -16.86 8.25 -22.62
CA ARG A 197 -17.06 7.71 -23.97
C ARG A 197 -17.06 6.18 -23.99
N ILE A 198 -16.13 5.54 -23.27
CA ILE A 198 -16.06 4.06 -23.17
C ILE A 198 -17.35 3.51 -22.56
N ARG A 199 -17.89 4.16 -21.54
CA ARG A 199 -19.14 3.78 -20.87
C ARG A 199 -20.39 4.22 -21.59
N LYS A 200 -20.27 4.99 -22.71
CA LYS A 200 -21.38 5.60 -23.45
C LYS A 200 -22.31 6.44 -22.56
N LEU A 201 -21.73 7.12 -21.58
CA LEU A 201 -22.44 8.05 -20.71
C LEU A 201 -22.41 9.46 -21.32
N GLU A 202 -23.43 10.25 -21.04
CA GLU A 202 -23.44 11.67 -21.38
C GLU A 202 -22.39 12.45 -20.57
N ASN A 203 -21.90 13.55 -21.10
CA ASN A 203 -20.93 14.38 -20.40
C ASN A 203 -21.57 14.96 -19.13
N PRO A 204 -20.89 14.88 -17.98
CA PRO A 204 -21.43 15.39 -16.74
C PRO A 204 -21.56 16.92 -16.79
N GLN A 205 -22.65 17.44 -16.25
CA GLN A 205 -22.85 18.88 -16.12
C GLN A 205 -22.38 19.39 -14.75
N THR A 206 -22.42 18.54 -13.75
CA THR A 206 -21.99 18.85 -12.37
C THR A 206 -20.99 17.83 -11.86
N ILE A 207 -20.30 18.21 -10.78
CA ILE A 207 -19.35 17.31 -10.09
C ILE A 207 -20.07 16.06 -9.56
N ASP A 208 -21.32 16.21 -9.13
CA ASP A 208 -22.10 15.13 -8.56
C ASP A 208 -22.50 14.07 -9.59
N ASP A 209 -22.62 14.44 -10.85
CA ASP A 209 -23.00 13.54 -11.95
C ASP A 209 -21.86 12.57 -12.34
N VAL A 210 -20.63 12.78 -11.86
CA VAL A 210 -19.50 11.93 -12.18
C VAL A 210 -19.52 10.68 -11.29
N PRO A 211 -19.79 9.47 -11.83
CA PRO A 211 -19.75 8.26 -11.03
C PRO A 211 -18.32 7.87 -10.67
N LEU A 212 -18.10 7.37 -9.44
CA LEU A 212 -16.78 6.91 -8.98
C LEU A 212 -16.18 5.83 -9.88
N THR A 213 -17.02 5.00 -10.48
CA THR A 213 -16.59 3.93 -11.40
C THR A 213 -15.94 4.45 -12.69
N VAL A 214 -16.18 5.71 -13.06
CA VAL A 214 -15.53 6.42 -14.16
C VAL A 214 -14.37 7.26 -13.66
N LEU A 215 -14.56 7.91 -12.51
CA LEU A 215 -13.57 8.83 -11.95
C LEU A 215 -12.30 8.12 -11.49
N ILE A 216 -12.40 7.00 -10.78
CA ILE A 216 -11.22 6.29 -10.23
C ILE A 216 -10.24 5.90 -11.35
N PRO A 217 -10.64 5.20 -12.43
CA PRO A 217 -9.71 4.85 -13.50
C PRO A 217 -9.21 6.07 -14.29
N ALA A 218 -10.03 7.11 -14.46
CA ALA A 218 -9.60 8.35 -15.09
C ALA A 218 -8.53 9.08 -14.27
N PHE A 219 -8.75 9.17 -12.96
CA PHE A 219 -7.78 9.73 -12.00
C PHE A 219 -6.46 8.96 -12.03
N MET A 220 -6.51 7.61 -11.96
CA MET A 220 -5.31 6.77 -12.02
C MET A 220 -4.47 7.03 -13.26
N ILE A 221 -5.09 7.10 -14.44
CA ILE A 221 -4.36 7.38 -15.69
C ILE A 221 -3.78 8.80 -15.67
N SER A 222 -4.52 9.77 -15.14
CA SER A 222 -4.05 11.16 -15.00
C SER A 222 -2.86 11.25 -14.05
N GLU A 223 -2.90 10.56 -12.92
CA GLU A 223 -1.81 10.48 -11.94
C GLU A 223 -0.57 9.81 -12.52
N LEU A 224 -0.74 8.68 -13.23
CA LEU A 224 0.33 8.00 -13.92
C LEU A 224 1.01 8.93 -14.95
N LYS A 225 0.24 9.58 -15.82
CA LYS A 225 0.79 10.52 -16.82
C LYS A 225 1.55 11.67 -16.16
N THR A 226 1.00 12.25 -15.09
CA THR A 226 1.64 13.35 -14.37
C THR A 226 2.92 12.87 -13.68
N ALA A 227 2.90 11.69 -13.03
CA ALA A 227 4.08 11.10 -12.42
C ALA A 227 5.20 10.82 -13.44
N PHE A 228 4.84 10.29 -14.62
CA PHE A 228 5.80 10.08 -15.72
C PHE A 228 6.38 11.38 -16.25
N GLN A 229 5.56 12.44 -16.38
CA GLN A 229 6.05 13.75 -16.81
C GLN A 229 7.04 14.35 -15.81
N ILE A 230 6.72 14.32 -14.52
CA ILE A 230 7.62 14.80 -13.47
C ILE A 230 8.89 13.95 -13.44
N GLY A 231 8.74 12.62 -13.49
CA GLY A 231 9.86 11.68 -13.50
C GLY A 231 10.79 11.87 -14.69
N PHE A 232 10.24 12.12 -15.88
CA PHE A 232 11.01 12.42 -17.07
C PHE A 232 11.81 13.71 -16.92
N LEU A 233 11.18 14.80 -16.46
CA LEU A 233 11.87 16.06 -16.22
C LEU A 233 12.99 15.93 -15.17
N LEU A 234 12.74 15.13 -14.14
CA LEU A 234 13.73 14.82 -13.12
C LEU A 234 14.91 14.02 -13.72
N TYR A 235 14.66 13.14 -14.68
CA TYR A 235 15.69 12.28 -15.28
C TYR A 235 16.64 13.07 -16.21
N LEU A 236 16.17 14.15 -16.84
CA LEU A 236 16.94 14.92 -17.82
C LEU A 236 18.31 15.41 -17.31
N PRO A 237 18.45 16.09 -16.17
CA PRO A 237 19.76 16.55 -15.69
C PRO A 237 20.73 15.41 -15.41
N PHE A 238 20.24 14.29 -14.90
CA PHE A 238 21.08 13.11 -14.64
C PHE A 238 21.55 12.42 -15.92
N LEU A 239 20.71 12.44 -16.97
CA LEU A 239 21.07 11.92 -18.28
C LEU A 239 22.18 12.74 -18.93
N VAL A 240 22.15 14.08 -18.77
CA VAL A 240 23.23 14.94 -19.25
C VAL A 240 24.56 14.61 -18.58
N ILE A 241 24.55 14.37 -17.26
CA ILE A 241 25.75 13.96 -16.51
C ILE A 241 26.28 12.62 -17.07
N ASP A 242 25.41 11.63 -17.31
CA ASP A 242 25.81 10.35 -17.89
C ASP A 242 26.46 10.53 -19.27
N MET A 243 25.89 11.36 -20.12
CA MET A 243 26.45 11.63 -21.46
C MET A 243 27.81 12.30 -21.40
N VAL A 244 28.00 13.31 -20.52
CA VAL A 244 29.28 14.00 -20.34
C VAL A 244 30.34 13.02 -19.83
N VAL A 245 30.04 12.24 -18.79
CA VAL A 245 30.97 11.25 -18.25
C VAL A 245 31.31 10.18 -19.31
N SER A 246 30.31 9.69 -20.04
CA SER A 246 30.53 8.69 -21.10
C SER A 246 31.46 9.23 -22.21
N SER A 247 31.24 10.48 -22.65
CA SER A 247 32.07 11.10 -23.69
C SER A 247 33.52 11.31 -23.25
N LEU A 248 33.75 11.71 -22.00
CA LEU A 248 35.09 11.83 -21.41
C LEU A 248 35.80 10.47 -21.33
N LEU A 249 35.13 9.42 -20.88
CA LEU A 249 35.72 8.08 -20.80
C LEU A 249 36.10 7.53 -22.18
N MET A 250 35.23 7.74 -23.17
CA MET A 250 35.54 7.36 -24.57
C MET A 250 36.75 8.13 -25.10
N ALA A 251 36.85 9.43 -24.82
CA ALA A 251 37.99 10.25 -25.25
C ALA A 251 39.33 9.77 -24.64
N LEU A 252 39.27 9.26 -23.39
CA LEU A 252 40.43 8.68 -22.70
C LEU A 252 40.74 7.23 -23.10
N GLY A 253 39.97 6.63 -24.03
CA GLY A 253 40.14 5.25 -24.45
C GLY A 253 39.68 4.19 -23.44
N MET A 254 38.97 4.60 -22.38
CA MET A 254 38.55 3.71 -21.29
C MET A 254 37.17 3.05 -21.58
N MET A 255 37.07 2.34 -22.74
CA MET A 255 35.81 1.73 -23.19
C MET A 255 35.29 0.58 -22.32
N MET A 256 36.18 -0.07 -21.53
CA MET A 256 35.76 -1.21 -20.69
C MET A 256 35.12 -0.84 -19.36
N LEU A 257 35.21 0.41 -18.95
CA LEU A 257 34.57 0.87 -17.67
C LEU A 257 33.13 1.27 -17.90
N PRO A 258 32.16 0.74 -17.13
CA PRO A 258 30.77 1.14 -17.25
C PRO A 258 30.60 2.60 -16.81
N PRO A 259 30.16 3.51 -17.71
CA PRO A 259 30.05 4.94 -17.41
C PRO A 259 29.14 5.28 -16.23
N ILE A 260 28.11 4.46 -16.03
CA ILE A 260 27.12 4.64 -14.93
C ILE A 260 27.79 4.58 -13.55
N MET A 261 28.81 3.71 -13.37
CA MET A 261 29.50 3.58 -12.07
C MET A 261 30.35 4.82 -11.75
N ILE A 262 30.89 5.46 -12.80
CA ILE A 262 31.72 6.66 -12.64
C ILE A 262 30.85 7.92 -12.53
N SER A 263 29.71 7.97 -13.20
CA SER A 263 28.79 9.12 -13.12
C SER A 263 28.04 9.20 -11.78
N LEU A 264 27.84 8.08 -11.08
CA LEU A 264 27.08 8.00 -9.84
C LEU A 264 27.55 8.99 -8.74
N PRO A 265 28.83 9.07 -8.39
CA PRO A 265 29.30 10.04 -7.38
C PRO A 265 28.98 11.48 -7.79
N PHE A 266 29.14 11.84 -9.07
CA PHE A 266 28.84 13.18 -9.56
C PHE A 266 27.34 13.50 -9.50
N LYS A 267 26.48 12.53 -9.82
CA LYS A 267 25.02 12.67 -9.70
C LYS A 267 24.59 12.95 -8.28
N ILE A 268 25.13 12.15 -7.31
CA ILE A 268 24.81 12.34 -5.89
C ILE A 268 25.32 13.68 -5.40
N LEU A 269 26.56 14.06 -5.76
CA LEU A 269 27.14 15.35 -5.36
C LEU A 269 26.30 16.53 -5.84
N ILE A 270 25.93 16.56 -7.14
CA ILE A 270 25.12 17.64 -7.70
C ILE A 270 23.75 17.66 -7.05
N PHE A 271 23.11 16.50 -6.84
CA PHE A 271 21.81 16.41 -6.20
C PHE A 271 21.80 16.98 -4.77
N ILE A 272 22.88 16.74 -3.99
CA ILE A 272 23.03 17.29 -2.66
C ILE A 272 23.31 18.80 -2.71
N LEU A 273 24.19 19.26 -3.62
CA LEU A 273 24.54 20.68 -3.74
C LEU A 273 23.34 21.57 -4.10
N VAL A 274 22.40 21.06 -4.88
CA VAL A 274 21.18 21.77 -5.30
C VAL A 274 20.06 21.64 -4.27
N ASP A 275 20.26 20.93 -3.16
CA ASP A 275 19.20 20.55 -2.21
C ASP A 275 18.03 19.86 -2.92
N GLY A 276 18.37 18.83 -3.71
CA GLY A 276 17.45 18.17 -4.63
C GLY A 276 16.24 17.51 -3.94
N PHE A 277 16.38 17.04 -2.70
CA PHE A 277 15.24 16.49 -1.96
C PHE A 277 14.21 17.57 -1.62
N ASN A 278 14.64 18.73 -1.16
CA ASN A 278 13.74 19.83 -0.80
C ASN A 278 13.01 20.34 -2.05
N LEU A 279 13.75 20.55 -3.14
CA LEU A 279 13.15 20.96 -4.43
C LEU A 279 12.17 19.93 -4.97
N LEU A 280 12.51 18.64 -4.90
CA LEU A 280 11.63 17.57 -5.39
C LEU A 280 10.36 17.48 -4.56
N ILE A 281 10.47 17.40 -3.23
CA ILE A 281 9.32 17.26 -2.34
C ILE A 281 8.44 18.50 -2.42
N GLY A 282 9.03 19.71 -2.41
CA GLY A 282 8.29 20.96 -2.53
C GLY A 282 7.48 21.05 -3.82
N ASN A 283 8.10 20.74 -4.96
CA ASN A 283 7.41 20.73 -6.26
C ASN A 283 6.37 19.60 -6.36
N LEU A 284 6.67 18.43 -5.81
CA LEU A 284 5.77 17.27 -5.83
C LEU A 284 4.51 17.55 -5.01
N VAL A 285 4.67 18.03 -3.78
CA VAL A 285 3.54 18.42 -2.91
C VAL A 285 2.76 19.59 -3.54
N GLY A 286 3.44 20.60 -4.03
CA GLY A 286 2.81 21.75 -4.71
C GLY A 286 2.12 21.42 -6.03
N SER A 287 2.37 20.24 -6.61
CA SER A 287 1.71 19.79 -7.83
C SER A 287 0.29 19.28 -7.62
N PHE A 288 -0.12 19.05 -6.37
CA PHE A 288 -1.48 18.62 -6.04
C PHE A 288 -2.40 19.82 -5.79
N LYS A 289 -3.61 19.72 -6.33
CA LYS A 289 -4.69 20.67 -6.09
C LYS A 289 -5.58 20.12 -4.96
N THR A 290 -5.35 20.59 -3.78
CA THR A 290 -6.16 20.24 -2.59
C THR A 290 -7.30 21.24 -2.38
#